data_a7162c4b8f16bcfa4a3d99544c18f14b
#
_entry.id   a7162c4b8f16bcfa4a3d99544c18f14b
#
_cell.length_a   1.000
_cell.length_b   1.000
_cell.length_c   1.000
_cell.angle_alpha   90.00
_cell.angle_beta   90.00
_cell.angle_gamma   90.00
#
_symmetry.space_group_name_H-M   'P 1'
#
loop_
_entity.id
_entity.type
_entity.pdbx_description
1 polymer ?
#
loop_
_entity_poly.entity_id
_entity_poly.type
_entity_poly.pdbx_seq_one_letter_code
_entity_poly.pdbx_strand_id
1 'polypeptide(L)'
;MVNTKKKMLFTLEKKLFLEANKIIKSHPYLVVIAMHEYSRNLYDVDPHIPYKQKNHVTRLIKVMQNLIEFLSSSKELGSYFNDFNESDLVSDPKIKSGQVYGKFWKELTEEENLRTIKLIKNRFKSFKKIRFNSYFKNKNILDAGCGGGRFSYALSGLGPKKVTGIDFGVDGLKLARQKFKAKNLEFKQANVLDIPFKDNTFDFVLSNGVIHHTEDFEKGLHEVIRVCKPGGDIYLYLYGKGGLFWSSRHKMNKMMKMIPQDFTKKVLDNIGMPTNRWIFQDNWYVPIERHCTYEEVERICKKLKVSNIEVSKSGMPTDLHILKDKYSYSEDIWGNGEVRLLITK
;
A
#
# COMPACT_ATOMS: atom_id res chain seq x y z
N MET A 1 -20.56 -1.26 25.87
CA MET A 1 -20.98 -1.54 24.47
C MET A 1 -19.81 -1.51 23.47
N VAL A 2 -18.90 -0.53 23.51
CA VAL A 2 -17.75 -0.43 22.61
C VAL A 2 -16.78 -1.61 22.77
N ASN A 3 -16.45 -2.00 24.00
CA ASN A 3 -15.52 -3.09 24.29
C ASN A 3 -16.00 -4.48 23.81
N THR A 4 -17.32 -4.71 23.86
CA THR A 4 -17.93 -5.98 23.42
C THR A 4 -17.84 -6.15 21.90
N LYS A 5 -18.17 -5.10 21.14
CA LYS A 5 -18.07 -5.11 19.66
C LYS A 5 -16.62 -5.26 19.18
N LYS A 6 -15.67 -4.60 19.85
CA LYS A 6 -14.23 -4.74 19.56
C LYS A 6 -13.79 -6.20 19.75
N LYS A 7 -14.07 -6.79 20.90
CA LYS A 7 -13.73 -8.20 21.17
C LYS A 7 -14.35 -9.13 20.12
N MET A 8 -15.60 -8.86 19.73
CA MET A 8 -16.31 -9.63 18.72
C MET A 8 -15.64 -9.54 17.34
N LEU A 9 -15.21 -8.35 16.88
CA LEU A 9 -14.51 -8.18 15.60
C LEU A 9 -13.26 -9.04 15.50
N PHE A 10 -12.39 -8.99 16.50
CA PHE A 10 -11.13 -9.76 16.47
C PHE A 10 -11.37 -11.27 16.66
N THR A 11 -12.43 -11.66 17.38
CA THR A 11 -12.81 -13.07 17.48
C THR A 11 -13.33 -13.62 16.15
N LEU A 12 -14.18 -12.86 15.47
CA LEU A 12 -14.69 -13.24 14.15
C LEU A 12 -13.59 -13.25 13.08
N GLU A 13 -12.67 -12.27 13.13
CA GLU A 13 -11.51 -12.27 12.23
C GLU A 13 -10.70 -13.56 12.38
N LYS A 14 -10.34 -13.93 13.61
CA LYS A 14 -9.61 -15.19 13.85
C LYS A 14 -10.36 -16.41 13.32
N LYS A 15 -11.67 -16.47 13.54
CA LYS A 15 -12.52 -17.59 13.07
C LYS A 15 -12.59 -17.60 11.55
N LEU A 16 -12.75 -16.46 10.89
CA LEU A 16 -12.79 -16.35 9.42
C LEU A 16 -11.51 -16.92 8.79
N PHE A 17 -10.34 -16.50 9.28
CA PHE A 17 -9.06 -17.01 8.77
C PHE A 17 -8.84 -18.49 9.09
N LEU A 18 -9.36 -18.98 10.22
CA LEU A 18 -9.32 -20.40 10.56
C LEU A 18 -10.14 -21.24 9.55
N GLU A 19 -11.37 -20.83 9.26
CA GLU A 19 -12.22 -21.56 8.28
C GLU A 19 -11.62 -21.49 6.87
N ALA A 20 -11.10 -20.34 6.45
CA ALA A 20 -10.42 -20.22 5.16
C ALA A 20 -9.19 -21.16 5.05
N ASN A 21 -8.37 -21.25 6.10
CA ASN A 21 -7.20 -22.13 6.10
C ASN A 21 -7.56 -23.62 6.05
N LYS A 22 -8.72 -24.04 6.54
CA LYS A 22 -9.18 -25.43 6.47
C LYS A 22 -9.42 -25.89 5.05
N ILE A 23 -9.87 -24.99 4.17
CA ILE A 23 -10.32 -25.32 2.81
C ILE A 23 -9.44 -24.75 1.69
N ILE A 24 -8.38 -24.02 2.03
CA ILE A 24 -7.56 -23.31 1.03
C ILE A 24 -6.94 -24.24 -0.01
N LYS A 25 -6.60 -25.48 0.37
CA LYS A 25 -6.02 -26.46 -0.54
C LYS A 25 -7.07 -27.14 -1.43
N SER A 26 -8.25 -27.40 -0.88
CA SER A 26 -9.33 -28.08 -1.61
C SER A 26 -10.23 -27.13 -2.40
N HIS A 27 -10.43 -25.89 -1.89
CA HIS A 27 -11.36 -24.92 -2.49
C HIS A 27 -10.74 -23.50 -2.53
N PRO A 28 -9.58 -23.31 -3.19
CA PRO A 28 -8.87 -22.04 -3.17
C PRO A 28 -9.69 -20.87 -3.76
N TYR A 29 -10.54 -21.14 -4.75
CA TYR A 29 -11.42 -20.11 -5.35
C TYR A 29 -12.45 -19.55 -4.34
N LEU A 30 -13.02 -20.39 -3.45
CA LEU A 30 -13.92 -19.92 -2.39
C LEU A 30 -13.18 -19.01 -1.40
N VAL A 31 -11.93 -19.35 -1.09
CA VAL A 31 -11.08 -18.52 -0.24
C VAL A 31 -10.78 -17.19 -0.93
N VAL A 32 -10.46 -17.17 -2.22
CA VAL A 32 -10.25 -15.93 -3.00
C VAL A 32 -11.49 -15.05 -2.94
N ILE A 33 -12.68 -15.60 -3.21
CA ILE A 33 -13.94 -14.87 -3.18
C ILE A 33 -14.22 -14.30 -1.77
N ALA A 34 -14.09 -15.14 -0.73
CA ALA A 34 -14.32 -14.72 0.64
C ALA A 34 -13.35 -13.62 1.08
N MET A 35 -12.07 -13.76 0.78
CA MET A 35 -11.06 -12.76 1.13
C MET A 35 -11.22 -11.46 0.32
N HIS A 36 -11.64 -11.56 -0.93
CA HIS A 36 -12.00 -10.39 -1.73
C HIS A 36 -13.16 -9.62 -1.11
N GLU A 37 -14.26 -10.31 -0.79
CA GLU A 37 -15.45 -9.68 -0.20
C GLU A 37 -15.14 -9.10 1.19
N TYR A 38 -14.36 -9.80 1.99
CA TYR A 38 -13.89 -9.28 3.28
C TYR A 38 -13.04 -8.02 3.10
N SER A 39 -12.05 -8.06 2.19
CA SER A 39 -11.19 -6.91 1.89
C SER A 39 -12.00 -5.72 1.41
N ARG A 40 -12.93 -5.92 0.48
CA ARG A 40 -13.81 -4.87 -0.03
C ARG A 40 -14.60 -4.19 1.09
N ASN A 41 -15.19 -4.98 2.00
CA ASN A 41 -15.93 -4.42 3.12
C ASN A 41 -15.03 -3.77 4.17
N LEU A 42 -13.80 -4.24 4.32
CA LEU A 42 -12.81 -3.64 5.22
C LEU A 42 -12.33 -2.27 4.69
N TYR A 43 -12.17 -2.12 3.35
CA TYR A 43 -11.77 -0.88 2.69
C TYR A 43 -12.92 0.10 2.44
N ASP A 44 -14.17 -0.37 2.37
CA ASP A 44 -15.34 0.44 2.04
C ASP A 44 -15.75 1.34 3.21
N VAL A 45 -14.82 2.17 3.65
CA VAL A 45 -15.03 3.23 4.61
C VAL A 45 -14.96 4.56 3.87
N ASP A 46 -16.10 5.21 3.71
CA ASP A 46 -16.12 6.61 3.30
C ASP A 46 -16.09 7.49 4.56
N PRO A 47 -14.93 8.09 4.91
CA PRO A 47 -14.80 8.93 6.10
C PRO A 47 -15.59 10.24 5.97
N HIS A 48 -16.05 10.59 4.76
CA HIS A 48 -16.85 11.79 4.54
C HIS A 48 -18.34 11.57 4.84
N ILE A 49 -18.76 10.31 5.09
CA ILE A 49 -20.15 9.96 5.43
C ILE A 49 -20.23 9.39 6.84
N PRO A 50 -20.37 10.24 7.88
CA PRO A 50 -20.28 9.84 9.28
C PRO A 50 -21.26 8.76 9.73
N TYR A 51 -22.48 8.75 9.19
CA TYR A 51 -23.50 7.77 9.58
C TYR A 51 -23.28 6.39 8.94
N LYS A 52 -22.65 6.28 7.78
CA LYS A 52 -22.24 4.98 7.20
C LYS A 52 -21.22 4.28 8.09
N GLN A 53 -20.35 5.03 8.74
CA GLN A 53 -19.34 4.47 9.62
C GLN A 53 -19.91 3.95 10.94
N LYS A 54 -20.97 4.55 11.47
CA LYS A 54 -21.65 4.05 12.68
C LYS A 54 -22.20 2.63 12.45
N ASN A 55 -22.59 2.33 11.22
CA ASN A 55 -23.06 1.03 10.79
C ASN A 55 -21.94 0.12 10.27
N HIS A 56 -20.75 0.66 10.00
CA HIS A 56 -19.64 -0.08 9.39
C HIS A 56 -19.20 -1.25 10.25
N VAL A 57 -18.98 -1.04 11.54
CA VAL A 57 -18.61 -2.10 12.49
C VAL A 57 -19.65 -3.20 12.51
N THR A 58 -20.94 -2.84 12.56
CA THR A 58 -22.06 -3.80 12.55
C THR A 58 -22.14 -4.56 11.22
N ARG A 59 -21.96 -3.86 10.09
CA ARG A 59 -21.88 -4.47 8.75
C ARG A 59 -20.70 -5.45 8.66
N LEU A 60 -19.53 -5.04 9.13
CA LEU A 60 -18.33 -5.86 9.07
C LEU A 60 -18.46 -7.13 9.91
N ILE A 61 -19.08 -7.03 11.10
CA ILE A 61 -19.43 -8.20 11.92
C ILE A 61 -20.32 -9.16 11.14
N LYS A 62 -21.41 -8.65 10.51
CA LYS A 62 -22.33 -9.46 9.73
C LYS A 62 -21.66 -10.11 8.52
N VAL A 63 -20.83 -9.35 7.80
CA VAL A 63 -20.04 -9.88 6.67
C VAL A 63 -19.13 -11.01 7.12
N MET A 64 -18.39 -10.86 8.20
CA MET A 64 -17.52 -11.94 8.71
C MET A 64 -18.32 -13.17 9.15
N GLN A 65 -19.49 -12.98 9.77
CA GLN A 65 -20.38 -14.11 10.14
C GLN A 65 -20.84 -14.87 8.90
N ASN A 66 -21.35 -14.16 7.88
CA ASN A 66 -21.80 -14.78 6.63
C ASN A 66 -20.65 -15.50 5.90
N LEU A 67 -19.46 -14.90 5.87
CA LEU A 67 -18.30 -15.53 5.22
C LEU A 67 -17.79 -16.77 5.97
N ILE A 68 -17.87 -16.77 7.31
CA ILE A 68 -17.56 -17.95 8.12
C ILE A 68 -18.55 -19.08 7.79
N GLU A 69 -19.84 -18.78 7.72
CA GLU A 69 -20.88 -19.74 7.37
C GLU A 69 -20.65 -20.27 5.95
N PHE A 70 -20.45 -19.38 4.97
CA PHE A 70 -20.12 -19.73 3.58
C PHE A 70 -18.93 -20.69 3.48
N LEU A 71 -17.81 -20.38 4.14
CA LEU A 71 -16.63 -21.22 4.12
C LEU A 71 -16.82 -22.56 4.85
N SER A 72 -17.63 -22.57 5.92
CA SER A 72 -17.94 -23.79 6.69
C SER A 72 -18.84 -24.75 5.92
N SER A 73 -19.73 -24.23 5.09
CA SER A 73 -20.67 -25.01 4.26
C SER A 73 -20.00 -25.55 2.98
N SER A 74 -18.77 -25.14 2.69
CA SER A 74 -18.06 -25.52 1.45
C SER A 74 -17.83 -27.03 1.30
N LYS A 75 -17.83 -27.79 2.40
CA LYS A 75 -17.74 -29.26 2.35
C LYS A 75 -18.90 -29.90 1.58
N GLU A 76 -20.08 -29.26 1.61
CA GLU A 76 -21.27 -29.72 0.89
C GLU A 76 -21.22 -29.33 -0.59
N LEU A 77 -20.48 -28.25 -0.92
CA LEU A 77 -20.28 -27.77 -2.29
C LEU A 77 -19.16 -28.52 -3.02
N GLY A 78 -18.32 -29.26 -2.32
CA GLY A 78 -17.13 -29.94 -2.86
C GLY A 78 -17.39 -30.96 -3.96
N SER A 79 -18.60 -31.50 -4.05
CA SER A 79 -18.99 -32.42 -5.13
C SER A 79 -19.20 -31.74 -6.49
N TYR A 80 -19.39 -30.43 -6.53
CA TYR A 80 -19.66 -29.67 -7.76
C TYR A 80 -18.41 -29.11 -8.44
N PHE A 81 -17.22 -29.18 -7.79
CA PHE A 81 -16.01 -28.47 -8.23
C PHE A 81 -14.76 -29.35 -8.24
N ASN A 82 -14.90 -30.64 -8.56
CA ASN A 82 -13.82 -31.64 -8.55
C ASN A 82 -12.74 -31.46 -9.66
N ASP A 83 -12.83 -30.45 -10.52
CA ASP A 83 -11.90 -30.26 -11.65
C ASP A 83 -10.66 -29.44 -11.31
N PHE A 84 -10.34 -29.30 -10.03
CA PHE A 84 -9.18 -28.54 -9.57
C PHE A 84 -7.98 -29.49 -9.35
N ASN A 85 -6.92 -29.33 -10.16
CA ASN A 85 -5.66 -30.03 -9.94
C ASN A 85 -4.81 -29.30 -8.90
N GLU A 86 -4.39 -29.98 -7.83
CA GLU A 86 -3.43 -29.44 -6.83
C GLU A 86 -2.13 -28.94 -7.47
N SER A 87 -1.75 -29.47 -8.65
CA SER A 87 -0.59 -29.01 -9.43
C SER A 87 -0.66 -27.53 -9.84
N ASP A 88 -1.84 -26.94 -9.91
CA ASP A 88 -2.04 -25.53 -10.25
C ASP A 88 -1.77 -24.59 -9.06
N LEU A 89 -1.54 -25.14 -7.87
CA LEU A 89 -1.37 -24.40 -6.60
C LEU A 89 0.11 -24.15 -6.23
N VAL A 90 1.06 -24.45 -7.09
CA VAL A 90 2.48 -24.21 -6.78
C VAL A 90 2.81 -22.73 -6.95
N SER A 91 2.86 -22.00 -5.83
CA SER A 91 3.39 -20.63 -5.82
C SER A 91 4.93 -20.67 -5.88
N ASP A 92 5.54 -19.87 -6.75
CA ASP A 92 7.01 -19.70 -6.76
C ASP A 92 7.44 -18.91 -5.51
N PRO A 93 8.14 -19.54 -4.54
CA PRO A 93 8.58 -18.86 -3.32
C PRO A 93 9.66 -17.80 -3.56
N LYS A 94 10.16 -17.66 -4.78
CA LYS A 94 11.23 -16.73 -5.17
C LYS A 94 10.73 -15.44 -5.81
N ILE A 95 9.43 -15.15 -5.78
CA ILE A 95 8.89 -13.90 -6.34
C ILE A 95 9.46 -12.72 -5.57
N LYS A 96 10.24 -11.87 -6.26
CA LYS A 96 10.76 -10.61 -5.69
C LYS A 96 9.72 -9.49 -5.80
N SER A 97 9.71 -8.55 -4.84
CA SER A 97 8.78 -7.41 -4.82
C SER A 97 8.71 -6.69 -6.18
N GLY A 98 9.84 -6.47 -6.85
CA GLY A 98 9.87 -5.85 -8.17
C GLY A 98 9.11 -6.60 -9.27
N GLN A 99 8.98 -7.92 -9.18
CA GLN A 99 8.20 -8.73 -10.15
C GLN A 99 6.69 -8.60 -9.90
N VAL A 100 6.27 -8.59 -8.64
CA VAL A 100 4.87 -8.37 -8.26
C VAL A 100 4.41 -7.01 -8.77
N TYR A 101 5.16 -5.96 -8.45
CA TYR A 101 4.83 -4.59 -8.87
C TYR A 101 4.98 -4.37 -10.38
N GLY A 102 5.95 -5.01 -11.04
CA GLY A 102 6.13 -4.94 -12.50
C GLY A 102 4.89 -5.40 -13.28
N LYS A 103 4.20 -6.44 -12.80
CA LYS A 103 2.92 -6.88 -13.38
C LYS A 103 1.82 -5.83 -13.20
N PHE A 104 1.73 -5.19 -12.05
CA PHE A 104 0.70 -4.16 -11.77
C PHE A 104 0.84 -2.92 -12.65
N TRP A 105 2.06 -2.42 -12.82
CA TRP A 105 2.29 -1.22 -13.61
C TRP A 105 1.91 -1.38 -15.08
N LYS A 106 1.97 -2.59 -15.63
CA LYS A 106 1.53 -2.89 -17.00
C LYS A 106 0.02 -2.76 -17.19
N GLU A 107 -0.76 -2.99 -16.14
CA GLU A 107 -2.21 -3.00 -16.18
C GLU A 107 -2.86 -1.62 -15.92
N LEU A 108 -2.08 -0.61 -15.55
CA LEU A 108 -2.60 0.74 -15.30
C LEU A 108 -3.04 1.41 -16.59
N THR A 109 -4.27 1.91 -16.58
CA THR A 109 -4.86 2.68 -17.69
C THR A 109 -4.27 4.08 -17.79
N GLU A 110 -4.45 4.74 -18.93
CA GLU A 110 -4.01 6.13 -19.10
C GLU A 110 -4.76 7.08 -18.16
N GLU A 111 -6.04 6.85 -17.92
CA GLU A 111 -6.85 7.63 -16.98
C GLU A 111 -6.29 7.56 -15.55
N GLU A 112 -5.87 6.38 -15.10
CA GLU A 112 -5.25 6.20 -13.77
C GLU A 112 -3.91 6.93 -13.66
N ASN A 113 -3.15 7.03 -14.74
CA ASN A 113 -1.92 7.83 -14.77
C ASN A 113 -2.22 9.34 -14.68
N LEU A 114 -3.23 9.84 -15.39
CA LEU A 114 -3.65 11.24 -15.32
C LEU A 114 -4.17 11.63 -13.94
N ARG A 115 -4.84 10.74 -13.24
CA ARG A 115 -5.27 10.94 -11.84
C ARG A 115 -4.09 11.14 -10.89
N THR A 116 -2.87 10.73 -11.24
CA THR A 116 -1.69 10.84 -10.38
C THR A 116 -1.35 12.28 -10.02
N ILE A 117 -1.50 13.23 -10.94
CA ILE A 117 -1.27 14.66 -10.65
C ILE A 117 -2.25 15.17 -9.58
N LYS A 118 -3.54 14.80 -9.70
CA LYS A 118 -4.56 15.15 -8.70
C LYS A 118 -4.27 14.51 -7.35
N LEU A 119 -3.79 13.27 -7.36
CA LEU A 119 -3.40 12.55 -6.15
C LEU A 119 -2.21 13.22 -5.44
N ILE A 120 -1.17 13.61 -6.17
CA ILE A 120 -0.02 14.35 -5.63
C ILE A 120 -0.48 15.68 -5.01
N LYS A 121 -1.29 16.46 -5.73
CA LYS A 121 -1.85 17.71 -5.22
C LYS A 121 -2.59 17.50 -3.89
N ASN A 122 -3.45 16.50 -3.84
CA ASN A 122 -4.21 16.19 -2.64
C ASN A 122 -3.34 15.76 -1.46
N ARG A 123 -2.30 14.99 -1.70
CA ARG A 123 -1.36 14.54 -0.67
C ARG A 123 -0.51 15.67 -0.10
N PHE A 124 -0.08 16.60 -0.95
CA PHE A 124 0.85 17.65 -0.55
C PHE A 124 0.17 18.94 -0.02
N LYS A 125 -1.10 19.18 -0.37
CA LYS A 125 -1.81 20.41 0.05
C LYS A 125 -1.94 20.58 1.57
N SER A 126 -1.78 19.49 2.35
CA SER A 126 -1.87 19.56 3.81
C SER A 126 -0.60 20.12 4.46
N PHE A 127 0.52 20.05 3.77
CA PHE A 127 1.79 20.55 4.28
C PHE A 127 1.90 22.05 4.06
N LYS A 128 1.99 22.82 5.15
CA LYS A 128 2.02 24.29 5.10
C LYS A 128 3.16 24.84 4.26
N LYS A 129 4.31 24.15 4.28
CA LYS A 129 5.52 24.51 3.53
C LYS A 129 5.34 24.35 2.01
N ILE A 130 4.48 23.42 1.55
CA ILE A 130 4.34 23.07 0.14
C ILE A 130 3.30 23.97 -0.54
N ARG A 131 3.76 25.11 -1.07
CA ARG A 131 2.98 25.93 -2.02
C ARG A 131 3.09 25.30 -3.40
N PHE A 132 2.11 24.53 -3.79
CA PHE A 132 2.18 23.59 -4.94
C PHE A 132 2.69 24.25 -6.24
N ASN A 133 2.28 25.46 -6.54
CA ASN A 133 2.64 26.14 -7.80
C ASN A 133 4.10 26.64 -7.87
N SER A 134 4.82 26.73 -6.75
CA SER A 134 6.18 27.29 -6.70
C SER A 134 7.19 26.39 -6.01
N TYR A 135 6.73 25.52 -5.12
CA TYR A 135 7.60 24.76 -4.24
C TYR A 135 8.62 23.87 -4.97
N PHE A 136 8.22 23.26 -6.09
CA PHE A 136 9.06 22.33 -6.84
C PHE A 136 9.93 22.99 -7.90
N LYS A 137 9.71 24.29 -8.19
CA LYS A 137 10.47 25.01 -9.22
C LYS A 137 11.98 24.99 -8.95
N ASN A 138 12.75 24.71 -9.99
CA ASN A 138 14.22 24.67 -9.99
C ASN A 138 14.87 23.66 -9.04
N LYS A 139 14.10 22.74 -8.43
CA LYS A 139 14.61 21.70 -7.53
C LYS A 139 15.13 20.47 -8.27
N ASN A 140 16.17 19.85 -7.72
CA ASN A 140 16.55 18.49 -8.03
C ASN A 140 15.74 17.53 -7.17
N ILE A 141 14.97 16.65 -7.78
CA ILE A 141 14.04 15.73 -7.12
C ILE A 141 14.45 14.30 -7.33
N LEU A 142 14.46 13.50 -6.27
CA LEU A 142 14.57 12.04 -6.33
C LEU A 142 13.20 11.41 -6.05
N ASP A 143 12.78 10.47 -6.89
CA ASP A 143 11.69 9.54 -6.63
C ASP A 143 12.30 8.17 -6.33
N ALA A 144 12.44 7.87 -5.04
CA ALA A 144 13.10 6.66 -4.54
C ALA A 144 12.10 5.50 -4.46
N GLY A 145 12.18 4.58 -5.43
CA GLY A 145 11.22 3.51 -5.67
C GLY A 145 10.11 3.97 -6.61
N CYS A 146 10.50 4.47 -7.80
CA CYS A 146 9.56 5.09 -8.75
C CYS A 146 8.62 4.10 -9.45
N GLY A 147 8.90 2.79 -9.40
CA GLY A 147 8.12 1.75 -10.06
C GLY A 147 7.93 2.02 -11.56
N GLY A 148 6.67 2.10 -12.00
CA GLY A 148 6.29 2.43 -13.38
C GLY A 148 6.39 3.92 -13.73
N GLY A 149 6.96 4.79 -12.89
CA GLY A 149 7.36 6.17 -13.22
C GLY A 149 6.26 7.23 -13.15
N ARG A 150 5.02 6.89 -12.80
CA ARG A 150 3.88 7.83 -12.84
C ARG A 150 4.06 9.04 -11.92
N PHE A 151 4.62 8.84 -10.70
CA PHE A 151 4.88 9.93 -9.76
C PHE A 151 6.03 10.81 -10.23
N SER A 152 7.12 10.22 -10.72
CA SER A 152 8.25 10.95 -11.30
C SER A 152 7.78 11.83 -12.46
N TYR A 153 6.95 11.30 -13.36
CA TYR A 153 6.41 12.06 -14.49
C TYR A 153 5.50 13.20 -14.02
N ALA A 154 4.59 12.94 -13.07
CA ALA A 154 3.73 13.98 -12.52
C ALA A 154 4.52 15.10 -11.83
N LEU A 155 5.61 14.77 -11.12
CA LEU A 155 6.52 15.75 -10.52
C LEU A 155 7.27 16.55 -11.57
N SER A 156 7.69 15.95 -12.70
CA SER A 156 8.42 16.64 -13.77
C SER A 156 7.63 17.81 -14.37
N GLY A 157 6.31 17.73 -14.38
CA GLY A 157 5.41 18.79 -14.83
C GLY A 157 5.25 19.99 -13.88
N LEU A 158 5.85 19.94 -12.68
CA LEU A 158 5.75 21.01 -11.67
C LEU A 158 6.89 22.02 -11.72
N GLY A 159 7.70 22.00 -12.79
CA GLY A 159 8.79 22.93 -13.02
C GLY A 159 10.09 22.68 -12.26
N PRO A 160 10.42 21.44 -11.83
CA PRO A 160 11.71 21.15 -11.23
C PRO A 160 12.83 21.30 -12.26
N LYS A 161 14.05 21.51 -11.77
CA LYS A 161 15.24 21.46 -12.61
C LYS A 161 15.44 20.06 -13.19
N LYS A 162 15.29 19.04 -12.33
CA LYS A 162 15.44 17.64 -12.74
C LYS A 162 14.67 16.72 -11.79
N VAL A 163 14.05 15.68 -12.34
CA VAL A 163 13.49 14.54 -11.60
C VAL A 163 14.28 13.29 -12.00
N THR A 164 14.79 12.59 -11.00
CA THR A 164 15.42 11.28 -11.16
C THR A 164 14.57 10.24 -10.46
N GLY A 165 13.98 9.32 -11.21
CA GLY A 165 13.29 8.15 -10.67
C GLY A 165 14.26 6.99 -10.56
N ILE A 166 14.34 6.36 -9.38
CA ILE A 166 15.11 5.12 -9.20
C ILE A 166 14.21 3.99 -8.77
N ASP A 167 14.47 2.79 -9.25
CA ASP A 167 13.81 1.56 -8.82
C ASP A 167 14.72 0.36 -8.97
N PHE A 168 14.50 -0.67 -8.18
CA PHE A 168 15.21 -1.95 -8.32
C PHE A 168 14.64 -2.81 -9.45
N GLY A 169 13.33 -2.69 -9.71
CA GLY A 169 12.57 -3.49 -10.68
C GLY A 169 12.80 -3.07 -12.12
N VAL A 170 13.46 -3.93 -12.90
CA VAL A 170 13.78 -3.66 -14.33
C VAL A 170 12.51 -3.48 -15.17
N ASP A 171 11.48 -4.29 -14.94
CA ASP A 171 10.24 -4.24 -15.71
C ASP A 171 9.48 -2.93 -15.52
N GLY A 172 9.40 -2.43 -14.27
CA GLY A 172 8.83 -1.13 -13.96
C GLY A 172 9.57 0.00 -14.67
N LEU A 173 10.89 -0.01 -14.63
CA LEU A 173 11.73 1.00 -15.27
C LEU A 173 11.65 0.96 -16.80
N LYS A 174 11.55 -0.24 -17.40
CA LYS A 174 11.35 -0.38 -18.85
C LYS A 174 10.04 0.28 -19.27
N LEU A 175 8.98 0.02 -18.54
CA LEU A 175 7.67 0.64 -18.75
C LEU A 175 7.73 2.17 -18.56
N ALA A 176 8.35 2.63 -17.47
CA ALA A 176 8.50 4.05 -17.16
C ALA A 176 9.20 4.81 -18.31
N ARG A 177 10.32 4.27 -18.83
CA ARG A 177 11.07 4.87 -19.95
C ARG A 177 10.29 4.87 -21.26
N GLN A 178 9.45 3.85 -21.49
CA GLN A 178 8.61 3.79 -22.70
C GLN A 178 7.45 4.79 -22.63
N LYS A 179 6.79 4.87 -21.48
CA LYS A 179 5.52 5.60 -21.32
C LYS A 179 5.70 7.08 -20.98
N PHE A 180 6.74 7.43 -20.22
CA PHE A 180 6.92 8.78 -19.70
C PHE A 180 8.21 9.43 -20.17
N LYS A 181 8.07 10.50 -20.95
CA LYS A 181 9.19 11.28 -21.52
C LYS A 181 9.03 12.75 -21.19
N ALA A 182 10.04 13.35 -20.57
CA ALA A 182 10.15 14.80 -20.38
C ALA A 182 11.63 15.19 -20.37
N LYS A 183 11.96 16.42 -20.80
CA LYS A 183 13.35 16.90 -20.90
C LYS A 183 14.10 16.88 -19.56
N ASN A 184 13.35 17.05 -18.45
CA ASN A 184 13.88 17.12 -17.09
C ASN A 184 13.64 15.83 -16.29
N LEU A 185 13.33 14.68 -16.96
CA LEU A 185 13.02 13.40 -16.31
C LEU A 185 14.00 12.31 -16.78
N GLU A 186 14.57 11.58 -15.83
CA GLU A 186 15.34 10.36 -16.10
C GLU A 186 14.95 9.22 -15.16
N PHE A 187 15.19 7.97 -15.62
CA PHE A 187 14.97 6.77 -14.83
C PHE A 187 16.24 5.93 -14.77
N LYS A 188 16.65 5.52 -13.55
CA LYS A 188 17.84 4.72 -13.31
C LYS A 188 17.50 3.48 -12.46
N GLN A 189 18.19 2.39 -12.76
CA GLN A 189 18.11 1.21 -11.90
C GLN A 189 19.00 1.42 -10.68
N ALA A 190 18.43 1.33 -9.48
CA ALA A 190 19.16 1.42 -8.24
C ALA A 190 18.35 0.81 -7.08
N ASN A 191 19.07 0.40 -6.03
CA ASN A 191 18.47 -0.07 -4.79
C ASN A 191 18.28 1.11 -3.83
N VAL A 192 17.09 1.23 -3.24
CA VAL A 192 16.80 2.26 -2.22
C VAL A 192 17.62 2.04 -0.93
N LEU A 193 18.17 0.84 -0.73
CA LEU A 193 19.09 0.53 0.38
C LEU A 193 20.55 0.93 0.11
N ASP A 194 20.88 1.34 -1.11
CA ASP A 194 22.20 1.80 -1.52
C ASP A 194 22.02 2.75 -2.70
N ILE A 195 21.64 3.98 -2.41
CA ILE A 195 21.30 4.98 -3.41
C ILE A 195 22.59 5.56 -4.00
N PRO A 196 22.84 5.39 -5.35
CA PRO A 196 24.12 5.71 -5.98
C PRO A 196 24.29 7.21 -6.26
N PHE A 197 24.00 8.02 -5.26
CA PHE A 197 24.20 9.46 -5.28
C PHE A 197 24.92 9.90 -3.99
N LYS A 198 25.69 10.99 -4.14
CA LYS A 198 26.39 11.61 -3.00
C LYS A 198 25.40 12.13 -1.97
N ASP A 199 25.88 12.29 -0.74
CA ASP A 199 25.14 12.99 0.31
C ASP A 199 24.70 14.38 -0.16
N ASN A 200 23.57 14.83 0.31
CA ASN A 200 23.09 16.19 0.10
C ASN A 200 22.96 16.57 -1.39
N THR A 201 22.45 15.65 -2.21
CA THR A 201 22.30 15.85 -3.66
C THR A 201 20.95 16.46 -4.05
N PHE A 202 19.86 16.06 -3.38
CA PHE A 202 18.50 16.39 -3.79
C PHE A 202 17.86 17.43 -2.87
N ASP A 203 17.11 18.34 -3.46
CA ASP A 203 16.33 19.36 -2.73
C ASP A 203 15.00 18.78 -2.20
N PHE A 204 14.53 17.71 -2.83
CA PHE A 204 13.32 16.97 -2.42
C PHE A 204 13.47 15.49 -2.76
N VAL A 205 13.07 14.62 -1.82
CA VAL A 205 13.05 13.16 -2.00
C VAL A 205 11.61 12.67 -1.80
N LEU A 206 11.08 11.94 -2.78
CA LEU A 206 9.83 11.21 -2.65
C LEU A 206 10.14 9.74 -2.37
N SER A 207 9.60 9.16 -1.30
CA SER A 207 9.54 7.72 -1.08
C SER A 207 8.10 7.32 -0.76
N ASN A 208 7.39 6.91 -1.81
CA ASN A 208 5.96 6.72 -1.74
C ASN A 208 5.57 5.25 -1.76
N GLY A 209 5.50 4.63 -0.61
CA GLY A 209 5.10 3.23 -0.48
C GLY A 209 6.22 2.24 -0.84
N VAL A 210 7.46 2.49 -0.41
CA VAL A 210 8.65 1.74 -0.86
C VAL A 210 9.41 1.11 0.30
N ILE A 211 9.88 1.90 1.26
CA ILE A 211 10.86 1.46 2.27
C ILE A 211 10.33 0.30 3.12
N HIS A 212 9.04 0.27 3.40
CA HIS A 212 8.42 -0.82 4.17
C HIS A 212 8.32 -2.16 3.39
N HIS A 213 8.73 -2.17 2.12
CA HIS A 213 8.88 -3.37 1.30
C HIS A 213 10.34 -3.80 1.12
N THR A 214 11.26 -3.23 1.89
CA THR A 214 12.68 -3.57 1.87
C THR A 214 13.07 -4.48 3.03
N GLU A 215 14.16 -5.21 2.85
CA GLU A 215 14.74 -6.09 3.89
C GLU A 215 15.30 -5.29 5.08
N ASP A 216 15.76 -4.05 4.85
CA ASP A 216 16.30 -3.18 5.88
C ASP A 216 15.63 -1.79 5.86
N PHE A 217 14.60 -1.69 6.66
CA PHE A 217 13.80 -0.46 6.78
C PHE A 217 14.62 0.74 7.29
N GLU A 218 15.48 0.53 8.28
CA GLU A 218 16.25 1.63 8.88
C GLU A 218 17.31 2.13 7.90
N LYS A 219 17.95 1.23 7.18
CA LYS A 219 18.91 1.58 6.12
C LYS A 219 18.22 2.34 4.98
N GLY A 220 17.05 1.89 4.52
CA GLY A 220 16.29 2.60 3.50
C GLY A 220 15.91 4.02 3.94
N LEU A 221 15.49 4.19 5.18
CA LEU A 221 15.18 5.51 5.73
C LEU A 221 16.45 6.38 5.86
N HIS A 222 17.58 5.80 6.30
CA HIS A 222 18.88 6.47 6.34
C HIS A 222 19.28 6.97 4.94
N GLU A 223 19.18 6.14 3.90
CA GLU A 223 19.60 6.48 2.55
C GLU A 223 18.79 7.64 1.95
N VAL A 224 17.45 7.65 2.10
CA VAL A 224 16.64 8.76 1.60
C VAL A 224 16.92 10.08 2.34
N ILE A 225 17.26 10.01 3.63
CA ILE A 225 17.69 11.17 4.41
C ILE A 225 19.11 11.60 4.02
N ARG A 226 20.03 10.66 3.82
CA ARG A 226 21.43 10.94 3.45
C ARG A 226 21.52 11.77 2.16
N VAL A 227 20.79 11.34 1.12
CA VAL A 227 20.86 11.99 -0.19
C VAL A 227 20.08 13.30 -0.28
N CYS A 228 19.20 13.59 0.68
CA CYS A 228 18.51 14.87 0.80
C CYS A 228 19.47 15.94 1.34
N LYS A 229 19.38 17.16 0.84
CA LYS A 229 20.17 18.31 1.31
C LYS A 229 19.73 18.76 2.71
N PRO A 230 20.60 19.37 3.50
CA PRO A 230 20.18 20.14 4.68
C PRO A 230 19.14 21.21 4.29
N GLY A 231 18.03 21.28 5.04
CA GLY A 231 16.87 22.13 4.71
C GLY A 231 15.99 21.63 3.56
N GLY A 232 16.38 20.54 2.90
CA GLY A 232 15.55 19.83 1.92
C GLY A 232 14.48 18.97 2.60
N ASP A 233 13.50 18.52 1.82
CA ASP A 233 12.36 17.80 2.35
C ASP A 233 12.25 16.38 1.76
N ILE A 234 11.79 15.44 2.60
CA ILE A 234 11.50 14.07 2.22
C ILE A 234 10.01 13.80 2.46
N TYR A 235 9.28 13.45 1.40
CA TYR A 235 7.95 12.90 1.56
C TYR A 235 8.04 11.39 1.73
N LEU A 236 7.48 10.89 2.82
CA LEU A 236 7.51 9.49 3.18
C LEU A 236 6.08 8.96 3.34
N TYR A 237 5.76 7.87 2.64
CA TYR A 237 4.55 7.11 2.84
C TYR A 237 4.87 5.67 3.24
N LEU A 238 4.32 5.25 4.38
CA LEU A 238 4.54 3.93 4.97
C LEU A 238 3.21 3.31 5.42
N TYR A 239 3.20 1.99 5.55
CA TYR A 239 2.09 1.25 6.13
C TYR A 239 2.10 1.37 7.66
N GLY A 240 0.92 1.67 8.21
CA GLY A 240 0.73 1.74 9.65
C GLY A 240 0.66 0.36 10.31
N LYS A 241 0.39 0.34 11.60
CA LYS A 241 0.39 -0.86 12.43
C LYS A 241 -0.86 -0.89 13.32
N GLY A 242 -1.26 -2.09 13.70
CA GLY A 242 -2.37 -2.29 14.63
C GLY A 242 -3.75 -2.23 13.96
N GLY A 243 -4.80 -2.37 14.78
CA GLY A 243 -6.17 -2.43 14.30
C GLY A 243 -6.50 -3.70 13.51
N LEU A 244 -7.78 -3.83 13.20
CA LEU A 244 -8.30 -4.98 12.43
C LEU A 244 -7.74 -4.99 11.01
N PHE A 245 -7.63 -3.82 10.37
CA PHE A 245 -7.19 -3.67 8.97
C PHE A 245 -5.80 -4.26 8.75
N TRP A 246 -4.79 -3.79 9.50
CA TRP A 246 -3.41 -4.25 9.33
C TRP A 246 -3.22 -5.69 9.79
N SER A 247 -3.95 -6.12 10.85
CA SER A 247 -3.98 -7.51 11.28
C SER A 247 -4.51 -8.44 10.18
N SER A 248 -5.66 -8.09 9.60
CA SER A 248 -6.27 -8.86 8.52
C SER A 248 -5.42 -8.87 7.26
N ARG A 249 -4.84 -7.73 6.89
CA ARG A 249 -3.93 -7.61 5.76
C ARG A 249 -2.73 -8.55 5.89
N HIS A 250 -2.08 -8.55 7.05
CA HIS A 250 -0.96 -9.46 7.32
C HIS A 250 -1.35 -10.94 7.22
N LYS A 251 -2.51 -11.31 7.78
CA LYS A 251 -3.02 -12.69 7.69
C LYS A 251 -3.36 -13.08 6.25
N MET A 252 -4.02 -12.18 5.51
CA MET A 252 -4.31 -12.39 4.09
C MET A 252 -3.04 -12.57 3.27
N ASN A 253 -2.04 -11.70 3.44
CA ASN A 253 -0.76 -11.82 2.75
C ASN A 253 -0.10 -13.19 3.00
N LYS A 254 -0.09 -13.64 4.26
CA LYS A 254 0.48 -14.95 4.62
C LYS A 254 -0.30 -16.11 3.99
N MET A 255 -1.62 -16.04 3.99
CA MET A 255 -2.50 -17.10 3.51
C MET A 255 -2.56 -17.13 1.98
N MET A 256 -2.74 -15.99 1.33
CA MET A 256 -2.95 -15.91 -0.12
C MET A 256 -1.70 -16.29 -0.93
N LYS A 257 -0.51 -16.22 -0.34
CA LYS A 257 0.72 -16.76 -0.95
C LYS A 257 0.68 -18.28 -1.18
N MET A 258 -0.24 -19.00 -0.56
CA MET A 258 -0.48 -20.42 -0.84
C MET A 258 -1.27 -20.65 -2.13
N ILE A 259 -1.86 -19.61 -2.72
CA ILE A 259 -2.64 -19.65 -3.96
C ILE A 259 -1.84 -18.92 -5.05
N PRO A 260 -1.64 -19.49 -6.25
CA PRO A 260 -0.95 -18.83 -7.34
C PRO A 260 -1.59 -17.50 -7.73
N GLN A 261 -0.76 -16.47 -7.98
CA GLN A 261 -1.23 -15.13 -8.32
C GLN A 261 -2.09 -15.12 -9.60
N ASP A 262 -1.70 -15.90 -10.61
CA ASP A 262 -2.44 -15.96 -11.88
C ASP A 262 -3.80 -16.65 -11.71
N PHE A 263 -3.90 -17.63 -10.81
CA PHE A 263 -5.18 -18.22 -10.43
C PHE A 263 -6.10 -17.21 -9.75
N THR A 264 -5.59 -16.49 -8.75
CA THR A 264 -6.32 -15.43 -8.08
C THR A 264 -6.82 -14.37 -9.08
N LYS A 265 -5.98 -14.00 -10.04
CA LYS A 265 -6.35 -13.08 -11.11
C LYS A 265 -7.52 -13.60 -11.93
N LYS A 266 -7.49 -14.86 -12.38
CA LYS A 266 -8.59 -15.48 -13.12
C LYS A 266 -9.90 -15.47 -12.32
N VAL A 267 -9.84 -15.85 -11.03
CA VAL A 267 -11.04 -15.82 -10.17
C VAL A 267 -11.62 -14.41 -10.07
N LEU A 268 -10.78 -13.40 -9.82
CA LEU A 268 -11.21 -12.00 -9.71
C LEU A 268 -11.77 -11.45 -11.03
N ASP A 269 -11.19 -11.81 -12.18
CA ASP A 269 -11.71 -11.45 -13.49
C ASP A 269 -13.10 -12.08 -13.74
N ASN A 270 -13.27 -13.35 -13.38
CA ASN A 270 -14.54 -14.07 -13.53
C ASN A 270 -15.68 -13.51 -12.67
N ILE A 271 -15.37 -12.94 -11.51
CA ILE A 271 -16.38 -12.25 -10.68
C ILE A 271 -16.57 -10.77 -11.05
N GLY A 272 -16.03 -10.34 -12.19
CA GLY A 272 -16.24 -8.99 -12.71
C GLY A 272 -15.50 -7.88 -12.01
N MET A 273 -14.30 -8.16 -11.43
CA MET A 273 -13.50 -7.19 -10.70
C MET A 273 -12.16 -6.84 -11.38
N PRO A 274 -12.15 -6.51 -12.67
CA PRO A 274 -10.89 -6.31 -13.42
C PRO A 274 -10.11 -5.08 -13.00
N THR A 275 -10.78 -4.00 -12.59
CA THR A 275 -10.14 -2.70 -12.32
C THR A 275 -9.53 -2.56 -10.93
N ASN A 276 -10.06 -3.31 -9.95
CA ASN A 276 -9.61 -3.20 -8.54
C ASN A 276 -8.74 -4.36 -8.08
N ARG A 277 -8.51 -5.38 -8.92
CA ARG A 277 -7.71 -6.57 -8.57
C ARG A 277 -6.27 -6.25 -8.16
N TRP A 278 -5.65 -5.20 -8.72
CA TRP A 278 -4.29 -4.81 -8.38
C TRP A 278 -4.14 -4.40 -6.91
N ILE A 279 -5.13 -3.74 -6.32
CA ILE A 279 -5.14 -3.35 -4.89
C ILE A 279 -5.06 -4.60 -4.01
N PHE A 280 -5.85 -5.63 -4.35
CA PHE A 280 -5.85 -6.89 -3.59
C PHE A 280 -4.57 -7.68 -3.81
N GLN A 281 -4.07 -7.74 -5.04
CA GLN A 281 -2.83 -8.44 -5.36
C GLN A 281 -1.62 -7.81 -4.69
N ASP A 282 -1.51 -6.48 -4.64
CA ASP A 282 -0.50 -5.77 -3.86
C ASP A 282 -0.54 -6.22 -2.38
N ASN A 283 -1.73 -6.22 -1.79
CA ASN A 283 -1.90 -6.60 -0.40
C ASN A 283 -1.62 -8.09 -0.12
N TRP A 284 -1.88 -8.96 -1.08
CA TRP A 284 -1.87 -10.40 -0.87
C TRP A 284 -0.53 -11.06 -1.22
N TYR A 285 0.23 -10.50 -2.17
CA TYR A 285 1.40 -11.17 -2.75
C TYR A 285 2.73 -10.46 -2.53
N VAL A 286 2.74 -9.27 -1.94
CA VAL A 286 4.00 -8.58 -1.67
C VAL A 286 4.89 -9.44 -0.74
N PRO A 287 6.16 -9.71 -1.12
CA PRO A 287 7.04 -10.61 -0.37
C PRO A 287 7.39 -10.09 1.02
N ILE A 288 7.71 -8.81 1.10
CA ILE A 288 8.12 -8.14 2.34
C ILE A 288 7.13 -7.01 2.63
N GLU A 289 6.63 -7.00 3.85
CA GLU A 289 5.73 -5.96 4.34
C GLU A 289 6.04 -5.68 5.81
N ARG A 290 6.60 -4.51 6.10
CA ARG A 290 6.81 -4.02 7.46
C ARG A 290 5.75 -2.97 7.80
N HIS A 291 5.12 -3.15 8.93
CA HIS A 291 4.18 -2.21 9.51
C HIS A 291 4.87 -1.40 10.61
N CYS A 292 4.64 -0.10 10.66
CA CYS A 292 5.28 0.78 11.63
C CYS A 292 4.28 1.75 12.27
N THR A 293 4.62 2.24 13.46
CA THR A 293 3.92 3.37 14.09
C THR A 293 4.62 4.68 13.72
N TYR A 294 3.90 5.79 13.90
CA TYR A 294 4.49 7.13 13.76
C TYR A 294 5.68 7.29 14.72
N GLU A 295 5.53 6.87 15.96
CA GLU A 295 6.51 7.00 17.02
C GLU A 295 7.80 6.19 16.73
N GLU A 296 7.67 5.02 16.10
CA GLU A 296 8.82 4.23 15.62
C GLU A 296 9.62 5.01 14.57
N VAL A 297 8.93 5.60 13.59
CA VAL A 297 9.57 6.39 12.51
C VAL A 297 10.19 7.68 13.08
N GLU A 298 9.46 8.39 13.94
CA GLU A 298 9.94 9.62 14.57
C GLU A 298 11.22 9.37 15.36
N ARG A 299 11.30 8.27 16.13
CA ARG A 299 12.49 7.90 16.90
C ARG A 299 13.72 7.67 16.00
N ILE A 300 13.54 7.00 14.86
CA ILE A 300 14.62 6.79 13.89
C ILE A 300 15.06 8.13 13.29
N CYS A 301 14.12 8.95 12.86
CA CYS A 301 14.38 10.28 12.31
C CYS A 301 15.14 11.19 13.28
N LYS A 302 14.76 11.18 14.58
CA LYS A 302 15.49 11.93 15.63
C LYS A 302 16.94 11.49 15.76
N LYS A 303 17.24 10.18 15.68
CA LYS A 303 18.61 9.67 15.66
C LYS A 303 19.40 10.18 14.45
N LEU A 304 18.74 10.38 13.32
CA LEU A 304 19.32 10.89 12.07
C LEU A 304 19.35 12.43 12.00
N LYS A 305 19.05 13.11 13.12
CA LYS A 305 19.15 14.57 13.30
C LYS A 305 18.33 15.37 12.27
N VAL A 306 17.15 14.89 11.89
CA VAL A 306 16.23 15.68 11.06
C VAL A 306 15.68 16.86 11.87
N SER A 307 15.44 17.99 11.22
CA SER A 307 15.05 19.24 11.89
C SER A 307 13.55 19.32 12.18
N ASN A 308 12.70 18.70 11.34
CA ASN A 308 11.25 18.75 11.52
C ASN A 308 10.57 17.52 10.89
N ILE A 309 9.43 17.12 11.49
CA ILE A 309 8.56 16.07 10.96
C ILE A 309 7.11 16.60 11.01
N GLU A 310 6.49 16.75 9.85
CA GLU A 310 5.09 17.15 9.72
C GLU A 310 4.26 15.96 9.24
N VAL A 311 3.19 15.62 9.98
CA VAL A 311 2.24 14.55 9.60
C VAL A 311 1.24 15.10 8.60
N SER A 312 0.98 14.36 7.52
CA SER A 312 -0.03 14.74 6.53
C SER A 312 -1.42 14.82 7.16
N LYS A 313 -2.08 15.95 6.96
CA LYS A 313 -3.47 16.19 7.41
C LYS A 313 -4.51 15.98 6.31
N SER A 314 -4.08 15.66 5.12
CA SER A 314 -4.96 15.35 4.00
C SER A 314 -4.32 14.32 3.08
N GLY A 315 -5.08 13.37 2.63
CA GLY A 315 -4.59 12.30 1.78
C GLY A 315 -5.67 11.28 1.53
N MET A 316 -5.46 10.08 2.02
CA MET A 316 -6.46 9.03 1.96
C MET A 316 -7.36 9.07 3.21
N PRO A 317 -8.59 8.61 3.07
CA PRO A 317 -9.51 8.45 4.21
C PRO A 317 -8.96 7.63 5.38
N THR A 318 -8.02 6.75 5.10
CA THR A 318 -7.36 5.86 6.05
C THR A 318 -6.14 6.47 6.73
N ASP A 319 -5.80 7.72 6.44
CA ASP A 319 -4.70 8.41 7.11
C ASP A 319 -5.02 8.61 8.59
N LEU A 320 -4.08 8.23 9.45
CA LEU A 320 -4.21 8.24 10.91
C LEU A 320 -4.80 9.56 11.47
N HIS A 321 -4.36 10.67 10.92
CA HIS A 321 -4.78 12.00 11.36
C HIS A 321 -6.28 12.25 11.15
N ILE A 322 -6.85 11.74 10.05
CA ILE A 322 -8.28 11.86 9.75
C ILE A 322 -9.11 10.96 10.66
N LEU A 323 -8.55 9.82 11.05
CA LEU A 323 -9.24 8.80 11.84
C LEU A 323 -9.30 9.14 13.33
N LYS A 324 -8.21 9.65 13.92
CA LYS A 324 -8.13 9.96 15.35
C LYS A 324 -9.13 11.02 15.81
N ASP A 325 -9.41 12.00 14.97
CA ASP A 325 -10.23 13.17 15.37
C ASP A 325 -11.75 12.94 15.22
N LYS A 326 -12.19 11.86 14.59
CA LYS A 326 -13.59 11.74 14.18
C LYS A 326 -14.38 10.56 14.74
N TYR A 327 -13.75 9.44 15.10
CA TYR A 327 -14.51 8.22 15.44
C TYR A 327 -13.85 7.39 16.55
N SER A 328 -14.64 7.01 17.56
CA SER A 328 -14.20 6.25 18.73
C SER A 328 -13.69 4.82 18.43
N TYR A 329 -13.95 4.29 17.24
CA TYR A 329 -13.53 2.95 16.82
C TYR A 329 -12.47 2.96 15.70
N SER A 330 -12.02 4.14 15.26
CA SER A 330 -11.07 4.27 14.16
C SER A 330 -9.76 3.54 14.45
N GLU A 331 -9.26 3.68 15.66
CA GLU A 331 -8.03 3.00 16.10
C GLU A 331 -8.20 1.48 16.16
N ASP A 332 -9.39 0.98 16.52
CA ASP A 332 -9.69 -0.45 16.55
C ASP A 332 -9.76 -1.07 15.16
N ILE A 333 -10.24 -0.31 14.16
CA ILE A 333 -10.31 -0.76 12.77
C ILE A 333 -8.99 -0.51 12.03
N TRP A 334 -8.42 0.69 12.14
CA TRP A 334 -7.33 1.16 11.29
C TRP A 334 -5.97 1.22 11.99
N GLY A 335 -5.91 1.06 13.33
CA GLY A 335 -4.69 1.22 14.10
C GLY A 335 -4.04 2.59 13.85
N ASN A 336 -2.77 2.58 13.44
CA ASN A 336 -2.06 3.81 13.07
C ASN A 336 -2.38 4.30 11.65
N GLY A 337 -3.33 3.66 10.95
CA GLY A 337 -3.68 4.04 9.59
C GLY A 337 -2.49 4.00 8.62
N GLU A 338 -2.46 4.91 7.67
CA GLU A 338 -1.33 5.12 6.77
C GLU A 338 -0.45 6.26 7.29
N VAL A 339 0.84 6.02 7.43
CA VAL A 339 1.81 7.00 7.93
C VAL A 339 2.36 7.81 6.77
N ARG A 340 1.97 9.08 6.66
CA ARG A 340 2.43 10.01 5.62
C ARG A 340 3.07 11.22 6.27
N LEU A 341 4.33 11.46 5.96
CA LEU A 341 5.17 12.46 6.61
C LEU A 341 5.84 13.36 5.59
N LEU A 342 6.05 14.61 5.96
CA LEU A 342 7.04 15.50 5.36
C LEU A 342 8.14 15.73 6.40
N ILE A 343 9.32 15.23 6.09
CA ILE A 343 10.51 15.30 6.95
C ILE A 343 11.42 16.37 6.38
N THR A 344 11.86 17.33 7.18
CA THR A 344 12.90 18.31 6.78
C THR A 344 14.23 17.89 7.41
N LYS A 345 15.26 17.71 6.57
CA LYS A 345 16.61 17.38 7.02
C LYS A 345 17.32 18.57 7.65
#